data_3a762cdb6565b216f5823c109813b78a
#
_entry.id   3a762cdb6565b216f5823c109813b78a
#
_cell.length_a   1.000
_cell.length_b   1.000
_cell.length_c   1.000
_cell.angle_alpha   90.00
_cell.angle_beta   90.00
_cell.angle_gamma   90.00
#
_symmetry.space_group_name_H-M   'P 1'
#
loop_
_entity.id
_entity.type
_entity.pdbx_description
1 polymer ?
#
loop_
_entity_poly.entity_id
_entity_poly.type
_entity_poly.pdbx_seq_one_letter_code
_entity_poly.pdbx_strand_id
1 'polypeptide(L)'
;TRRSSDLEADAMANWILDYFMTQIKRQHTYRNSKPTTSLLTITSNVVYGKATGNTPDGRRAGKPLAPGANPSYQDGKFLGEKNGLLASLNSTARLEYTIALDGISNTQTINPNGLGKDDDTRINNLRNVLDGYFDKGGYHLNVNVFTNELLLDAQAHPEKYPNLTIRVSGYAVKFRDLTPEQQADVISRTSHDRL
;
A
#
# COMPACT_ATOMS: atom_id res chain seq x y z
N THR A 1 -7.60 -10.60 -8.78
CA THR A 1 -7.28 -9.72 -7.64
C THR A 1 -6.11 -10.28 -6.87
N ARG A 2 -5.12 -9.45 -6.61
CA ARG A 2 -3.95 -9.84 -5.85
C ARG A 2 -4.32 -10.06 -4.39
N ARG A 3 -4.16 -11.29 -3.93
CA ARG A 3 -4.25 -11.66 -2.51
C ARG A 3 -2.85 -11.68 -1.92
N SER A 4 -2.72 -11.32 -0.65
CA SER A 4 -1.43 -11.43 0.02
C SER A 4 -0.96 -12.88 0.05
N SER A 5 0.30 -13.12 -0.31
CA SER A 5 0.95 -14.45 -0.42
C SER A 5 0.33 -15.42 -1.45
N ASP A 6 -0.40 -14.91 -2.43
CA ASP A 6 -0.87 -15.69 -3.57
C ASP A 6 0.20 -15.68 -4.66
N LEU A 7 0.93 -16.79 -4.79
CA LEU A 7 2.06 -16.89 -5.73
C LEU A 7 1.66 -16.71 -7.19
N GLU A 8 0.48 -17.17 -7.58
CA GLU A 8 -0.04 -17.03 -8.93
C GLU A 8 -0.39 -15.57 -9.22
N ALA A 9 -1.03 -14.89 -8.27
CA ALA A 9 -1.35 -13.48 -8.39
C ALA A 9 -0.09 -12.59 -8.39
N ASP A 10 0.92 -12.94 -7.60
CA ASP A 10 2.21 -12.22 -7.57
C ASP A 10 2.97 -12.42 -8.90
N ALA A 11 2.97 -13.64 -9.46
CA ALA A 11 3.55 -13.92 -10.78
C ALA A 11 2.84 -13.14 -11.89
N MET A 12 1.51 -13.06 -11.85
CA MET A 12 0.72 -12.27 -12.79
C MET A 12 1.06 -10.77 -12.69
N ALA A 13 1.25 -10.25 -11.47
CA ALA A 13 1.65 -8.85 -11.28
C ALA A 13 3.01 -8.55 -11.93
N ASN A 14 4.00 -9.43 -11.77
CA ASN A 14 5.30 -9.30 -12.43
C ASN A 14 5.19 -9.42 -13.95
N TRP A 15 4.39 -10.35 -14.45
CA TRP A 15 4.15 -10.47 -15.89
C TRP A 15 3.56 -9.20 -16.49
N ILE A 16 2.57 -8.59 -15.82
CA ILE A 16 1.97 -7.31 -16.26
C ILE A 16 3.02 -6.21 -16.29
N LEU A 17 3.85 -6.10 -15.24
CA LEU A 17 4.91 -5.10 -15.15
C LEU A 17 5.94 -5.26 -16.27
N ASP A 18 6.41 -6.47 -16.50
CA ASP A 18 7.39 -6.77 -17.56
C ASP A 18 6.80 -6.50 -18.95
N TYR A 19 5.59 -6.98 -19.21
CA TYR A 19 4.90 -6.73 -20.47
C TYR A 19 4.71 -5.24 -20.73
N PHE A 20 4.25 -4.49 -19.76
CA PHE A 20 4.07 -3.04 -19.85
C PHE A 20 5.40 -2.34 -20.19
N MET A 21 6.46 -2.66 -19.48
CA MET A 21 7.78 -2.07 -19.73
C MET A 21 8.34 -2.46 -21.09
N THR A 22 8.10 -3.70 -21.54
CA THR A 22 8.48 -4.14 -22.87
C THR A 22 7.78 -3.32 -23.95
N GLN A 23 6.48 -3.02 -23.79
CA GLN A 23 5.76 -2.18 -24.75
C GLN A 23 6.21 -0.72 -24.73
N ILE A 24 6.46 -0.14 -23.55
CA ILE A 24 6.93 1.23 -23.43
C ILE A 24 8.32 1.41 -24.06
N LYS A 25 9.23 0.48 -23.83
CA LYS A 25 10.60 0.53 -24.41
C LYS A 25 10.62 0.51 -25.93
N ARG A 26 9.54 0.03 -26.57
CA ARG A 26 9.39 0.05 -28.04
C ARG A 26 8.91 1.39 -28.57
N GLN A 27 8.46 2.32 -27.72
CA GLN A 27 7.97 3.61 -28.14
C GLN A 27 9.13 4.56 -28.42
N HIS A 28 8.96 5.40 -29.44
CA HIS A 28 9.90 6.47 -29.71
C HIS A 28 9.68 7.59 -28.69
N THR A 29 10.71 7.94 -27.96
CA THR A 29 10.67 8.98 -26.93
C THR A 29 11.33 10.26 -27.40
N TYR A 30 10.92 11.40 -26.81
CA TYR A 30 11.57 12.67 -27.08
C TYR A 30 13.06 12.59 -26.68
N ARG A 31 13.93 13.00 -27.60
CA ARG A 31 15.40 12.97 -27.44
C ARG A 31 15.97 11.57 -27.16
N ASN A 32 15.31 10.51 -27.59
CA ASN A 32 15.72 9.13 -27.34
C ASN A 32 15.93 8.81 -25.84
N SER A 33 15.15 9.44 -24.96
CA SER A 33 15.18 9.14 -23.53
C SER A 33 14.76 7.70 -23.27
N LYS A 34 15.26 7.11 -22.19
CA LYS A 34 14.85 5.78 -21.75
C LYS A 34 13.63 5.89 -20.84
N PRO A 35 12.49 5.27 -21.16
CA PRO A 35 11.35 5.26 -20.27
C PRO A 35 11.64 4.44 -19.03
N THR A 36 11.15 4.91 -17.88
CA THR A 36 11.14 4.22 -16.60
C THR A 36 9.71 4.16 -16.07
N THR A 37 9.47 3.39 -15.02
CA THR A 37 8.14 3.28 -14.41
C THR A 37 8.24 3.19 -12.90
N SER A 38 7.18 3.65 -12.24
CA SER A 38 6.93 3.45 -10.82
C SER A 38 5.57 2.80 -10.59
N LEU A 39 5.39 2.19 -9.43
CA LEU A 39 4.10 1.68 -8.95
C LEU A 39 3.68 2.46 -7.72
N LEU A 40 2.76 3.41 -7.90
CA LEU A 40 2.24 4.25 -6.81
C LEU A 40 0.87 4.85 -7.20
N THR A 41 0.13 5.39 -6.24
CA THR A 41 -1.20 5.97 -6.49
C THR A 41 -1.37 7.42 -6.06
N ILE A 42 -0.57 7.93 -5.14
CA ILE A 42 -0.64 9.33 -4.63
C ILE A 42 -2.10 9.75 -4.30
N THR A 43 -2.86 8.97 -3.53
CA THR A 43 -4.29 9.20 -3.26
C THR A 43 -5.24 9.19 -4.48
N SER A 44 -4.72 9.06 -5.68
CA SER A 44 -5.55 8.97 -6.90
C SER A 44 -6.41 7.70 -6.95
N ASN A 45 -6.10 6.69 -6.16
CA ASN A 45 -6.94 5.51 -5.94
C ASN A 45 -8.39 5.87 -5.55
N VAL A 46 -8.60 6.93 -4.75
CA VAL A 46 -9.93 7.43 -4.37
C VAL A 46 -10.62 8.07 -5.57
N VAL A 47 -9.92 8.98 -6.26
CA VAL A 47 -10.48 9.73 -7.40
C VAL A 47 -10.81 8.81 -8.56
N TYR A 48 -9.89 7.94 -8.94
CA TYR A 48 -10.12 6.98 -10.02
C TYR A 48 -11.18 5.93 -9.64
N GLY A 49 -11.21 5.50 -8.38
CA GLY A 49 -12.24 4.60 -7.89
C GLY A 49 -13.64 5.19 -8.01
N LYS A 50 -13.82 6.50 -7.77
CA LYS A 50 -15.10 7.21 -7.96
C LYS A 50 -15.60 7.14 -9.41
N ALA A 51 -14.69 7.24 -10.37
CA ALA A 51 -15.01 7.22 -11.80
C ALA A 51 -15.10 5.81 -12.39
N THR A 52 -14.69 4.77 -11.65
CA THR A 52 -14.64 3.39 -12.15
C THR A 52 -15.88 2.61 -11.74
N GLY A 53 -16.50 1.93 -12.71
CA GLY A 53 -17.62 1.00 -12.49
C GLY A 53 -17.25 -0.21 -11.63
N ASN A 54 -18.15 -1.18 -11.49
CA ASN A 54 -17.83 -2.45 -10.82
C ASN A 54 -16.69 -3.16 -11.52
N THR A 55 -15.80 -3.79 -10.75
CA THR A 55 -14.71 -4.58 -11.29
C THR A 55 -14.93 -6.08 -11.03
N PRO A 56 -14.42 -6.98 -11.90
CA PRO A 56 -14.67 -8.44 -11.79
C PRO A 56 -14.21 -9.05 -10.46
N ASP A 57 -13.29 -8.39 -9.78
CA ASP A 57 -12.76 -8.78 -8.48
C ASP A 57 -13.73 -8.49 -7.31
N GLY A 58 -14.92 -7.95 -7.58
CA GLY A 58 -15.94 -7.65 -6.58
C GLY A 58 -15.92 -6.23 -6.03
N ARG A 59 -14.97 -5.36 -6.44
CA ARG A 59 -14.98 -3.95 -6.06
C ARG A 59 -16.21 -3.27 -6.66
N ARG A 60 -16.97 -2.57 -5.83
CA ARG A 60 -18.17 -1.83 -6.26
C ARG A 60 -17.83 -0.47 -6.87
N ALA A 61 -18.66 -0.03 -7.81
CA ALA A 61 -18.57 1.30 -8.39
C ALA A 61 -18.45 2.39 -7.30
N GLY A 62 -17.59 3.36 -7.53
CA GLY A 62 -17.35 4.47 -6.60
C GLY A 62 -16.45 4.16 -5.40
N LYS A 63 -16.06 2.91 -5.16
CA LYS A 63 -15.11 2.56 -4.10
C LYS A 63 -13.66 2.80 -4.56
N PRO A 64 -12.76 3.19 -3.65
CA PRO A 64 -11.35 3.38 -3.99
C PRO A 64 -10.73 2.13 -4.65
N LEU A 65 -9.75 2.34 -5.52
CA LEU A 65 -8.86 1.28 -5.99
C LEU A 65 -7.80 0.96 -4.93
N ALA A 66 -7.07 -0.14 -5.09
CA ALA A 66 -5.96 -0.48 -4.20
C ALA A 66 -4.88 0.62 -4.20
N PRO A 67 -4.25 0.93 -3.05
CA PRO A 67 -3.19 1.94 -2.97
C PRO A 67 -1.84 1.36 -3.39
N GLY A 68 -1.29 1.87 -4.48
CA GLY A 68 0.05 1.48 -4.97
C GLY A 68 0.16 -0.01 -5.30
N ALA A 69 1.23 -0.61 -4.84
CA ALA A 69 1.55 -2.02 -5.06
C ALA A 69 0.97 -2.96 -3.98
N ASN A 70 0.33 -2.42 -2.96
CA ASN A 70 -0.25 -3.20 -1.88
C ASN A 70 -1.41 -4.08 -2.39
N PRO A 71 -1.62 -5.26 -1.81
CA PRO A 71 -2.86 -6.01 -2.00
C PRO A 71 -4.08 -5.16 -1.66
N SER A 72 -5.22 -5.43 -2.30
CA SER A 72 -6.43 -4.68 -2.03
C SER A 72 -6.95 -4.95 -0.61
N TYR A 73 -7.32 -3.89 0.09
CA TYR A 73 -7.97 -3.96 1.41
C TYR A 73 -9.51 -3.84 1.31
N GLN A 74 -10.02 -3.56 0.11
CA GLN A 74 -11.44 -3.36 -0.13
C GLN A 74 -12.21 -4.67 0.00
N ASP A 75 -13.30 -4.60 0.77
CA ASP A 75 -14.33 -5.62 0.89
C ASP A 75 -13.81 -7.02 1.21
N GLY A 76 -13.35 -7.20 2.43
CA GLY A 76 -12.69 -8.36 3.02
C GLY A 76 -13.23 -9.76 2.74
N LYS A 77 -14.24 -9.93 1.90
CA LYS A 77 -14.83 -11.22 1.55
C LYS A 77 -14.15 -11.89 0.36
N PHE A 78 -13.69 -11.12 -0.61
CA PHE A 78 -13.11 -11.63 -1.85
C PHE A 78 -11.66 -11.19 -2.08
N LEU A 79 -11.24 -10.09 -1.47
CA LEU A 79 -10.08 -9.36 -1.85
C LEU A 79 -9.40 -8.91 -0.61
N GLY A 80 -8.30 -9.31 -0.29
CA GLY A 80 -7.78 -8.59 0.79
C GLY A 80 -6.55 -9.15 1.41
N GLU A 81 -5.89 -8.27 2.01
CA GLU A 81 -4.88 -8.45 2.99
C GLU A 81 -5.43 -9.19 4.20
N LYS A 82 -5.57 -10.51 4.09
CA LYS A 82 -6.17 -11.34 5.16
C LYS A 82 -5.15 -12.07 6.02
N ASN A 83 -3.94 -12.21 5.49
CA ASN A 83 -2.95 -13.11 6.05
C ASN A 83 -1.90 -12.40 6.91
N GLY A 84 -2.15 -11.14 7.28
CA GLY A 84 -1.28 -10.35 8.14
C GLY A 84 -0.15 -9.61 7.41
N LEU A 85 0.64 -8.89 8.20
CA LEU A 85 1.69 -8.00 7.71
C LEU A 85 2.74 -8.72 6.86
N LEU A 86 3.23 -9.87 7.34
CA LEU A 86 4.29 -10.62 6.64
C LEU A 86 3.84 -11.13 5.27
N ALA A 87 2.56 -11.52 5.15
CA ALA A 87 2.01 -11.95 3.87
C ALA A 87 1.94 -10.80 2.87
N SER A 88 1.51 -9.62 3.30
CA SER A 88 1.48 -8.40 2.49
C SER A 88 2.87 -7.98 2.02
N LEU A 89 3.82 -7.94 2.95
CA LEU A 89 5.22 -7.60 2.65
C LEU A 89 5.86 -8.61 1.70
N ASN A 90 5.63 -9.91 1.90
CA ASN A 90 6.13 -10.95 1.02
C ASN A 90 5.60 -10.81 -0.42
N SER A 91 4.31 -10.49 -0.59
CA SER A 91 3.73 -10.22 -1.90
C SER A 91 4.39 -9.02 -2.57
N THR A 92 4.58 -7.93 -1.82
CA THR A 92 5.18 -6.71 -2.37
C THR A 92 6.66 -6.90 -2.69
N ALA A 93 7.42 -7.63 -1.84
CA ALA A 93 8.83 -7.93 -2.08
C ALA A 93 9.09 -8.82 -3.30
N ARG A 94 8.07 -9.55 -3.77
CA ARG A 94 8.18 -10.38 -5.01
C ARG A 94 8.05 -9.59 -6.29
N LEU A 95 7.67 -8.32 -6.24
CA LEU A 95 7.64 -7.48 -7.42
C LEU A 95 9.05 -7.23 -7.93
N GLU A 96 9.19 -7.15 -9.25
CA GLU A 96 10.49 -7.00 -9.89
C GLU A 96 10.94 -5.53 -9.87
N TYR A 97 11.66 -5.16 -8.81
CA TYR A 97 12.17 -3.80 -8.61
C TYR A 97 13.20 -3.37 -9.66
N THR A 98 13.90 -4.32 -10.28
CA THR A 98 14.87 -4.02 -11.34
C THR A 98 14.19 -3.56 -12.64
N ILE A 99 12.90 -3.80 -12.79
CA ILE A 99 12.09 -3.31 -13.91
C ILE A 99 11.45 -1.96 -13.58
N ALA A 100 10.96 -1.77 -12.35
CA ALA A 100 10.33 -0.54 -11.89
C ALA A 100 11.36 0.43 -11.31
N LEU A 101 12.18 1.02 -12.16
CA LEU A 101 13.35 1.82 -11.77
C LEU A 101 13.01 3.11 -11.00
N ASP A 102 11.80 3.64 -11.15
CA ASP A 102 11.33 4.80 -10.39
C ASP A 102 10.72 4.41 -9.03
N GLY A 103 10.77 3.12 -8.68
CA GLY A 103 10.39 2.59 -7.39
C GLY A 103 8.98 2.02 -7.32
N ILE A 104 8.75 1.27 -6.25
CA ILE A 104 7.46 0.64 -5.93
C ILE A 104 7.06 1.11 -4.54
N SER A 105 5.99 1.92 -4.45
CA SER A 105 5.51 2.44 -3.18
C SER A 105 4.80 1.34 -2.40
N ASN A 106 5.32 1.04 -1.22
CA ASN A 106 4.69 0.16 -0.24
C ASN A 106 4.43 0.96 1.03
N THR A 107 3.18 1.02 1.47
CA THR A 107 2.79 1.70 2.71
C THR A 107 1.97 0.73 3.56
N GLN A 108 2.43 0.46 4.75
CA GLN A 108 1.78 -0.42 5.72
C GLN A 108 1.32 0.37 6.94
N THR A 109 0.16 0.03 7.46
CA THR A 109 -0.33 0.52 8.75
C THR A 109 -0.29 -0.64 9.75
N ILE A 110 0.42 -0.45 10.83
CA ILE A 110 0.63 -1.48 11.85
C ILE A 110 0.00 -0.98 13.16
N ASN A 111 -0.85 -1.81 13.76
CA ASN A 111 -1.28 -1.60 15.12
C ASN A 111 -0.10 -1.94 16.05
N PRO A 112 0.30 -1.04 16.97
CA PRO A 112 1.40 -1.32 17.90
C PRO A 112 1.26 -2.63 18.66
N ASN A 113 0.03 -3.01 19.01
CA ASN A 113 -0.25 -4.26 19.73
C ASN A 113 0.00 -5.52 18.88
N GLY A 114 -0.07 -5.39 17.54
CA GLY A 114 0.25 -6.47 16.62
C GLY A 114 1.75 -6.82 16.58
N LEU A 115 2.61 -5.90 17.01
CA LEU A 115 4.06 -6.12 17.08
C LEU A 115 4.49 -6.80 18.38
N GLY A 116 3.69 -6.75 19.44
CA GLY A 116 4.06 -7.37 20.71
C GLY A 116 3.43 -6.68 21.94
N LYS A 117 3.62 -7.28 23.10
CA LYS A 117 3.01 -6.80 24.35
C LYS A 117 3.86 -5.74 25.06
N ASP A 118 5.16 -5.76 24.85
CA ASP A 118 6.14 -4.85 25.47
C ASP A 118 7.02 -4.20 24.41
N ASP A 119 7.72 -3.14 24.77
CA ASP A 119 8.48 -2.34 23.82
C ASP A 119 9.68 -3.10 23.24
N ASP A 120 10.36 -3.93 24.01
CA ASP A 120 11.50 -4.71 23.52
C ASP A 120 11.04 -5.72 22.45
N THR A 121 9.93 -6.39 22.71
CA THR A 121 9.30 -7.31 21.74
C THR A 121 8.87 -6.56 20.49
N ARG A 122 8.23 -5.39 20.61
CA ARG A 122 7.79 -4.56 19.47
C ARG A 122 8.96 -4.11 18.63
N ILE A 123 10.04 -3.62 19.26
CA ILE A 123 11.26 -3.17 18.55
C ILE A 123 11.90 -4.34 17.81
N ASN A 124 12.10 -5.48 18.47
CA ASN A 124 12.71 -6.66 17.85
C ASN A 124 11.86 -7.21 16.69
N ASN A 125 10.55 -7.29 16.86
CA ASN A 125 9.65 -7.77 15.82
C ASN A 125 9.62 -6.82 14.62
N LEU A 126 9.55 -5.49 14.86
CA LEU A 126 9.63 -4.52 13.78
C LEU A 126 10.96 -4.63 13.01
N ARG A 127 12.08 -4.72 13.72
CA ARG A 127 13.39 -4.93 13.10
C ARG A 127 13.42 -6.18 12.22
N ASN A 128 12.97 -7.32 12.76
CA ASN A 128 12.96 -8.58 12.01
C ASN A 128 12.07 -8.52 10.78
N VAL A 129 10.93 -7.82 10.85
CA VAL A 129 10.05 -7.56 9.71
C VAL A 129 10.74 -6.76 8.63
N LEU A 130 11.43 -5.67 9.03
CA LEU A 130 12.17 -4.82 8.10
C LEU A 130 13.31 -5.59 7.43
N ASP A 131 14.14 -6.25 8.23
CA ASP A 131 15.26 -7.06 7.74
C ASP A 131 14.75 -8.13 6.74
N GLY A 132 13.74 -8.90 7.12
CA GLY A 132 13.18 -9.93 6.26
C GLY A 132 12.51 -9.40 4.97
N TYR A 133 11.95 -8.19 4.98
CA TYR A 133 11.41 -7.54 3.80
C TYR A 133 12.50 -7.13 2.82
N PHE A 134 13.57 -6.47 3.32
CA PHE A 134 14.68 -6.02 2.49
C PHE A 134 15.53 -7.18 1.99
N ASP A 135 15.75 -8.21 2.79
CA ASP A 135 16.46 -9.45 2.37
C ASP A 135 15.75 -10.17 1.21
N LYS A 136 14.42 -10.00 1.11
CA LYS A 136 13.62 -10.54 -0.01
C LYS A 136 13.56 -9.64 -1.24
N GLY A 137 14.30 -8.55 -1.25
CA GLY A 137 14.41 -7.65 -2.40
C GLY A 137 13.47 -6.46 -2.38
N GLY A 138 12.73 -6.20 -1.31
CA GLY A 138 11.96 -4.97 -1.15
C GLY A 138 12.90 -3.77 -1.02
N TYR A 139 12.58 -2.64 -1.69
CA TYR A 139 13.41 -1.43 -1.65
C TYR A 139 12.80 -0.29 -0.85
N HIS A 140 11.49 -0.24 -0.77
CA HIS A 140 10.80 0.89 -0.19
C HIS A 140 9.69 0.42 0.73
N LEU A 141 9.66 0.96 1.93
CA LEU A 141 8.59 0.73 2.90
C LEU A 141 8.31 1.98 3.71
N ASN A 142 7.08 2.46 3.67
CA ASN A 142 6.54 3.42 4.61
C ASN A 142 5.75 2.69 5.68
N VAL A 143 6.01 3.01 6.93
CA VAL A 143 5.28 2.42 8.06
C VAL A 143 4.51 3.52 8.79
N ASN A 144 3.21 3.33 8.92
CA ASN A 144 2.35 4.05 9.85
C ASN A 144 2.12 3.18 11.07
N VAL A 145 2.30 3.74 12.25
CA VAL A 145 2.03 3.05 13.52
C VAL A 145 0.92 3.80 14.24
N PHE A 146 -0.31 3.35 14.02
CA PHE A 146 -1.53 3.97 14.58
C PHE A 146 -2.53 2.89 14.96
N THR A 147 -3.48 3.29 15.82
CA THR A 147 -4.71 2.55 16.02
C THR A 147 -5.85 3.22 15.23
N ASN A 148 -6.88 2.46 14.90
CA ASN A 148 -8.07 3.02 14.23
C ASN A 148 -8.79 4.04 15.11
N GLU A 149 -8.79 3.82 16.43
CA GLU A 149 -9.39 4.72 17.41
C GLU A 149 -8.73 6.12 17.36
N LEU A 150 -7.39 6.16 17.23
CA LEU A 150 -6.67 7.42 17.09
C LEU A 150 -7.12 8.18 15.84
N LEU A 151 -7.24 7.50 14.71
CA LEU A 151 -7.63 8.13 13.44
C LEU A 151 -9.08 8.60 13.47
N LEU A 152 -9.98 7.83 14.09
CA LEU A 152 -11.38 8.22 14.27
C LEU A 152 -11.51 9.44 15.20
N ASP A 153 -10.78 9.48 16.31
CA ASP A 153 -10.76 10.64 17.21
C ASP A 153 -10.15 11.86 16.51
N ALA A 154 -9.09 11.68 15.73
CA ALA A 154 -8.49 12.76 14.95
C ALA A 154 -9.39 13.29 13.83
N GLN A 155 -10.28 12.46 13.27
CA GLN A 155 -11.28 12.90 12.31
C GLN A 155 -12.38 13.71 12.99
N ALA A 156 -12.82 13.28 14.18
CA ALA A 156 -13.86 13.96 14.97
C ALA A 156 -13.35 15.26 15.64
N HIS A 157 -12.07 15.30 16.01
CA HIS A 157 -11.45 16.38 16.77
C HIS A 157 -10.11 16.82 16.17
N PRO A 158 -10.06 17.35 14.93
CA PRO A 158 -8.83 17.70 14.25
C PRO A 158 -7.97 18.75 14.96
N GLU A 159 -8.58 19.57 15.81
CA GLU A 159 -7.90 20.56 16.63
C GLU A 159 -7.00 19.94 17.72
N LYS A 160 -7.31 18.73 18.19
CA LYS A 160 -6.48 18.00 19.15
C LYS A 160 -5.22 17.41 18.51
N TYR A 161 -5.25 17.18 17.19
CA TYR A 161 -4.21 16.49 16.42
C TYR A 161 -3.63 17.34 15.30
N PRO A 162 -3.20 18.58 15.55
CA PRO A 162 -2.80 19.52 14.50
C PRO A 162 -1.59 19.06 13.67
N ASN A 163 -0.77 18.17 14.24
CA ASN A 163 0.48 17.69 13.66
C ASN A 163 0.46 16.18 13.32
N LEU A 164 -0.68 15.51 13.48
CA LEU A 164 -0.78 14.10 13.11
C LEU A 164 -0.48 13.96 11.62
N THR A 165 0.64 13.33 11.32
CA THR A 165 1.13 13.13 9.96
C THR A 165 1.04 11.65 9.62
N ILE A 166 0.54 11.35 8.44
CA ILE A 166 0.42 9.99 7.94
C ILE A 166 1.15 9.83 6.60
N ARG A 167 1.64 8.63 6.35
CA ARG A 167 2.10 8.20 5.04
C ARG A 167 0.91 7.66 4.26
N VAL A 168 0.66 8.22 3.08
CA VAL A 168 -0.49 7.81 2.25
C VAL A 168 -0.06 6.87 1.14
N SER A 169 0.80 7.31 0.25
CA SER A 169 1.41 6.51 -0.80
C SER A 169 2.57 7.31 -1.41
N GLY A 170 3.78 7.06 -0.93
CA GLY A 170 4.98 7.75 -1.39
C GLY A 170 5.21 9.15 -0.80
N TYR A 171 4.25 9.72 -0.05
CA TYR A 171 4.39 11.01 0.62
C TYR A 171 3.69 11.05 1.98
N ALA A 172 4.05 12.03 2.78
CA ALA A 172 3.45 12.31 4.08
C ALA A 172 2.58 13.57 4.02
N VAL A 173 1.47 13.55 4.72
CA VAL A 173 0.51 14.66 4.80
C VAL A 173 -0.08 14.74 6.20
N LYS A 174 -0.49 15.93 6.64
CA LYS A 174 -1.27 16.05 7.87
C LYS A 174 -2.65 15.44 7.65
N PHE A 175 -3.08 14.59 8.56
CA PHE A 175 -4.35 13.87 8.45
C PHE A 175 -5.54 14.82 8.27
N ARG A 176 -5.55 15.94 8.98
CA ARG A 176 -6.60 16.96 8.89
C ARG A 176 -6.69 17.67 7.52
N ASP A 177 -5.61 17.68 6.73
CA ASP A 177 -5.55 18.34 5.43
C ASP A 177 -6.09 17.44 4.29
N LEU A 178 -6.38 16.18 4.59
CA LEU A 178 -7.05 15.26 3.68
C LEU A 178 -8.54 15.57 3.57
N THR A 179 -9.13 15.32 2.41
CA THR A 179 -10.58 15.37 2.27
C THR A 179 -11.26 14.28 3.11
N PRO A 180 -12.55 14.45 3.52
CA PRO A 180 -13.25 13.43 4.29
C PRO A 180 -13.22 12.04 3.66
N GLU A 181 -13.29 11.95 2.33
CA GLU A 181 -13.22 10.67 1.63
C GLU A 181 -11.81 10.04 1.68
N GLN A 182 -10.77 10.86 1.59
CA GLN A 182 -9.40 10.40 1.73
C GLN A 182 -9.10 9.95 3.17
N GLN A 183 -9.63 10.68 4.17
CA GLN A 183 -9.55 10.25 5.57
C GLN A 183 -10.26 8.90 5.78
N ALA A 184 -11.47 8.76 5.24
CA ALA A 184 -12.21 7.50 5.29
C ALA A 184 -11.46 6.36 4.61
N ASP A 185 -10.80 6.62 3.47
CA ASP A 185 -9.94 5.65 2.79
C ASP A 185 -8.79 5.21 3.70
N VAL A 186 -8.09 6.15 4.33
CA VAL A 186 -6.97 5.83 5.24
C VAL A 186 -7.43 5.02 6.45
N ILE A 187 -8.56 5.39 7.07
CA ILE A 187 -9.13 4.66 8.21
C ILE A 187 -9.54 3.24 7.81
N SER A 188 -10.05 3.07 6.59
CA SER A 188 -10.51 1.76 6.08
C SER A 188 -9.38 0.84 5.64
N ARG A 189 -8.14 1.35 5.50
CA ARG A 189 -7.00 0.53 5.13
C ARG A 189 -6.73 -0.52 6.20
N THR A 190 -6.27 -1.67 5.77
CA THR A 190 -5.94 -2.75 6.70
C THR A 190 -4.91 -2.26 7.72
N SER A 191 -5.31 -2.29 8.99
CA SER A 191 -4.39 -2.16 10.12
C SER A 191 -3.99 -3.56 10.54
N HIS A 192 -2.69 -3.86 10.49
CA HIS A 192 -2.21 -5.18 10.84
C HIS A 192 -2.16 -5.34 12.36
N ASP A 193 -3.07 -6.15 12.90
CA ASP A 193 -3.16 -6.50 14.33
C ASP A 193 -2.30 -7.73 14.69
N ARG A 194 -1.62 -8.31 13.70
CA ARG A 194 -0.70 -9.46 13.85
C ARG A 194 0.36 -9.44 12.74
N LEU A 195 1.48 -10.05 13.04
CA LEU A 195 2.55 -10.34 12.08
C LEU A 195 2.16 -11.40 11.06
#